data_61a38f50f71ce819028f114c83fd5707
#
_entry.id   61a38f50f71ce819028f114c83fd5707
#
_cell.length_a   1.000
_cell.length_b   1.000
_cell.length_c   1.000
_cell.angle_alpha   90.00
_cell.angle_beta   90.00
_cell.angle_gamma   90.00
#
_symmetry.space_group_name_H-M   'P 1'
#
loop_
_entity.id
_entity.type
_entity.pdbx_description
1 polymer ?
#
loop_
_entity_poly.entity_id
_entity_poly.type
_entity_poly.pdbx_seq_one_letter_code
_entity_poly.pdbx_strand_id
1 'polypeptide(L)'
;MIRTYLFVNAALYILFALWCTIAPTKTSEVVGLAFRSGSGKSEYITVYGGLEFGVAMFFLISALRPELNRAGLLFGLLFYACLILWRIPGLLTISGIAKPTYLFAAAEFAFGLWGLAAWLTSRP
;
A
#
# COMPACT_ATOMS: atom_id res chain seq x y z
N MET A 1 -14.43 8.76 -10.88
CA MET A 1 -13.52 8.87 -9.71
C MET A 1 -13.05 7.51 -9.21
N ILE A 2 -13.93 6.50 -9.02
CA ILE A 2 -13.53 5.16 -8.51
C ILE A 2 -12.46 4.51 -9.40
N ARG A 3 -12.68 4.42 -10.71
CA ARG A 3 -11.72 3.78 -11.63
C ARG A 3 -10.34 4.46 -11.61
N THR A 4 -10.30 5.78 -11.55
CA THR A 4 -9.04 6.54 -11.44
C THR A 4 -8.30 6.18 -10.15
N TYR A 5 -9.01 6.16 -9.01
CA TYR A 5 -8.48 5.72 -7.73
C TYR A 5 -7.86 4.31 -7.81
N LEU A 6 -8.61 3.36 -8.39
CA LEU A 6 -8.16 1.96 -8.52
C LEU A 6 -6.94 1.83 -9.44
N PHE A 7 -6.92 2.51 -10.58
CA PHE A 7 -5.76 2.48 -11.51
C PHE A 7 -4.52 3.10 -10.88
N VAL A 8 -4.64 4.21 -10.16
CA VAL A 8 -3.50 4.87 -9.50
C VAL A 8 -2.94 3.96 -8.41
N ASN A 9 -3.80 3.33 -7.60
CA ASN A 9 -3.36 2.35 -6.60
C ASN A 9 -2.68 1.15 -7.25
N ALA A 10 -3.27 0.58 -8.31
CA ALA A 10 -2.66 -0.53 -9.05
C ALA A 10 -1.25 -0.17 -9.56
N ALA A 11 -1.10 0.97 -10.22
CA ALA A 11 0.18 1.41 -10.74
C ALA A 11 1.22 1.63 -9.63
N LEU A 12 0.81 2.29 -8.52
CA LEU A 12 1.68 2.54 -7.38
C LEU A 12 2.21 1.23 -6.78
N TYR A 13 1.32 0.27 -6.50
CA TYR A 13 1.70 -0.99 -5.88
C TYR A 13 2.45 -1.93 -6.84
N ILE A 14 2.19 -1.90 -8.15
CA ILE A 14 3.02 -2.60 -9.14
C ILE A 14 4.45 -2.08 -9.11
N LEU A 15 4.62 -0.76 -9.21
CA LEU A 15 5.95 -0.13 -9.21
C LEU A 15 6.71 -0.41 -7.91
N PHE A 16 6.03 -0.30 -6.77
CA PHE A 16 6.61 -0.56 -5.47
C PHE A 16 7.01 -2.04 -5.31
N ALA A 17 6.15 -2.97 -5.66
CA ALA A 17 6.42 -4.41 -5.60
C ALA A 17 7.60 -4.81 -6.49
N LEU A 18 7.66 -4.29 -7.72
CA LEU A 18 8.77 -4.54 -8.63
C LEU A 18 10.08 -3.95 -8.08
N TRP A 19 10.06 -2.74 -7.54
CA TRP A 19 11.25 -2.13 -6.94
C TRP A 19 11.74 -2.93 -5.74
N CYS A 20 10.88 -3.35 -4.83
CA CYS A 20 11.24 -4.21 -3.69
C CYS A 20 11.78 -5.57 -4.13
N THR A 21 11.31 -6.11 -5.24
CA THR A 21 11.78 -7.39 -5.80
C THR A 21 13.15 -7.27 -6.46
N ILE A 22 13.37 -6.20 -7.24
CA ILE A 22 14.61 -6.00 -8.02
C ILE A 22 15.75 -5.49 -7.13
N ALA A 23 15.45 -4.61 -6.17
CA ALA A 23 16.43 -3.98 -5.29
C ALA A 23 16.05 -4.13 -3.80
N PRO A 24 15.94 -5.37 -3.28
CA PRO A 24 15.42 -5.61 -1.93
C PRO A 24 16.27 -4.99 -0.82
N THR A 25 17.58 -4.99 -0.96
CA THR A 25 18.49 -4.38 0.05
C THR A 25 18.28 -2.87 0.12
N LYS A 26 18.23 -2.18 -1.03
CA LYS A 26 18.01 -0.72 -1.04
C LYS A 26 16.66 -0.33 -0.47
N THR A 27 15.62 -1.06 -0.87
CA THR A 27 14.25 -0.76 -0.44
C THR A 27 14.02 -1.07 1.04
N SER A 28 14.62 -2.14 1.56
CA SER A 28 14.55 -2.47 2.99
C SER A 28 15.23 -1.41 3.86
N GLU A 29 16.37 -0.87 3.41
CA GLU A 29 17.08 0.20 4.12
C GLU A 29 16.25 1.49 4.22
N VAL A 30 15.46 1.82 3.19
CA VAL A 30 14.55 2.99 3.23
C VAL A 30 13.56 2.91 4.39
N VAL A 31 13.09 1.73 4.73
CA VAL A 31 12.18 1.50 5.86
C VAL A 31 12.90 1.08 7.15
N GLY A 32 14.22 1.14 7.17
CA GLY A 32 15.02 0.85 8.36
C GLY A 32 15.19 -0.64 8.65
N LEU A 33 15.01 -1.52 7.66
CA LEU A 33 15.19 -2.96 7.78
C LEU A 33 16.54 -3.41 7.21
N ALA A 34 17.22 -4.30 7.91
CA ALA A 34 18.43 -4.97 7.44
C ALA A 34 18.24 -6.48 7.50
N PHE A 35 18.70 -7.18 6.46
CA PHE A 35 18.59 -8.64 6.42
C PHE A 35 19.70 -9.30 7.25
N ARG A 36 19.31 -10.10 8.24
CA ARG A 36 20.24 -10.88 9.07
C ARG A 36 20.57 -12.24 8.43
N SER A 37 19.79 -12.68 7.46
CA SER A 37 19.91 -13.99 6.80
C SER A 37 19.26 -14.00 5.42
N GLY A 38 19.54 -15.04 4.63
CA GLY A 38 18.82 -15.31 3.38
C GLY A 38 17.31 -15.51 3.57
N SER A 39 16.92 -16.13 4.70
CA SER A 39 15.48 -16.27 5.05
C SER A 39 14.81 -14.91 5.22
N GLY A 40 15.42 -13.99 5.96
CA GLY A 40 14.86 -12.64 6.13
C GLY A 40 14.72 -11.88 4.82
N LYS A 41 15.69 -12.01 3.91
CA LYS A 41 15.59 -11.44 2.56
C LYS A 41 14.47 -12.07 1.74
N SER A 42 14.32 -13.40 1.82
CA SER A 42 13.24 -14.13 1.13
C SER A 42 11.85 -13.69 1.64
N GLU A 43 11.66 -13.59 2.96
CA GLU A 43 10.42 -13.10 3.56
C GLU A 43 10.10 -11.66 3.11
N TYR A 44 11.10 -10.79 3.10
CA TYR A 44 10.91 -9.42 2.63
C TYR A 44 10.40 -9.37 1.18
N ILE A 45 11.05 -10.10 0.27
CA ILE A 45 10.64 -10.16 -1.14
C ILE A 45 9.23 -10.77 -1.28
N THR A 46 8.91 -11.78 -0.50
CA THR A 46 7.57 -12.41 -0.52
C THR A 46 6.48 -11.43 -0.10
N VAL A 47 6.70 -10.66 0.95
CA VAL A 47 5.71 -9.71 1.47
C VAL A 47 5.68 -8.41 0.64
N TYR A 48 6.82 -7.73 0.51
CA TYR A 48 6.89 -6.42 -0.18
C TYR A 48 6.93 -6.55 -1.71
N GLY A 49 7.28 -7.71 -2.24
CA GLY A 49 7.16 -8.03 -3.66
C GLY A 49 5.84 -8.75 -3.95
N GLY A 50 5.73 -9.99 -3.49
CA GLY A 50 4.62 -10.89 -3.85
C GLY A 50 3.26 -10.43 -3.35
N LEU A 51 3.11 -10.17 -2.05
CA LEU A 51 1.83 -9.74 -1.47
C LEU A 51 1.41 -8.37 -2.02
N GLU A 52 2.33 -7.40 -2.09
CA GLU A 52 2.06 -6.08 -2.65
C GLU A 52 1.66 -6.14 -4.12
N PHE A 53 2.27 -7.04 -4.90
CA PHE A 53 1.87 -7.30 -6.28
C PHE A 53 0.46 -7.90 -6.36
N GLY A 54 0.10 -8.80 -5.44
CA GLY A 54 -1.26 -9.35 -5.34
C GLY A 54 -2.30 -8.25 -5.05
N VAL A 55 -2.00 -7.33 -4.15
CA VAL A 55 -2.81 -6.13 -3.88
C VAL A 55 -2.98 -5.29 -5.15
N ALA A 56 -1.88 -5.05 -5.87
CA ALA A 56 -1.90 -4.30 -7.12
C ALA A 56 -2.79 -4.97 -8.19
N MET A 57 -2.70 -6.29 -8.33
CA MET A 57 -3.54 -7.03 -9.27
C MET A 57 -5.02 -6.96 -8.91
N PHE A 58 -5.36 -7.01 -7.62
CA PHE A 58 -6.76 -6.84 -7.21
C PHE A 58 -7.30 -5.45 -7.57
N PHE A 59 -6.53 -4.37 -7.33
CA PHE A 59 -6.89 -3.02 -7.76
C PHE A 59 -7.03 -2.92 -9.27
N LEU A 60 -6.09 -3.50 -10.04
CA LEU A 60 -6.11 -3.47 -11.50
C LEU A 60 -7.35 -4.18 -12.07
N ILE A 61 -7.61 -5.40 -11.63
CA ILE A 61 -8.77 -6.18 -12.07
C ILE A 61 -10.06 -5.44 -11.70
N SER A 62 -10.12 -4.89 -10.49
CA SER A 62 -11.27 -4.11 -10.05
C SER A 62 -11.48 -2.83 -10.87
N ALA A 63 -10.40 -2.20 -11.36
CA ALA A 63 -10.48 -1.04 -12.24
C ALA A 63 -10.96 -1.37 -13.65
N LEU A 64 -10.56 -2.56 -14.18
CA LEU A 64 -10.89 -3.02 -15.52
C LEU A 64 -12.32 -3.56 -15.63
N ARG A 65 -12.86 -4.06 -14.52
CA ARG A 65 -14.20 -4.67 -14.47
C ARG A 65 -15.18 -3.79 -13.70
N PRO A 66 -16.14 -3.12 -14.38
CA PRO A 66 -17.08 -2.20 -13.74
C PRO A 66 -17.87 -2.83 -12.58
N GLU A 67 -18.22 -4.09 -12.68
CA GLU A 67 -18.93 -4.85 -11.63
C GLU A 67 -18.10 -5.01 -10.34
N LEU A 68 -16.78 -4.91 -10.43
CA LEU A 68 -15.86 -5.01 -9.30
C LEU A 68 -15.40 -3.64 -8.75
N ASN A 69 -15.77 -2.53 -9.38
CA ASN A 69 -15.30 -1.21 -8.97
C ASN A 69 -15.62 -0.91 -7.50
N ARG A 70 -16.84 -1.22 -7.04
CA ARG A 70 -17.22 -0.98 -5.64
C ARG A 70 -16.51 -1.92 -4.66
N ALA A 71 -16.29 -3.18 -5.05
CA ALA A 71 -15.53 -4.14 -4.25
C ALA A 71 -14.07 -3.70 -4.11
N GLY A 72 -13.44 -3.26 -5.21
CA GLY A 72 -12.08 -2.70 -5.19
C GLY A 72 -11.96 -1.45 -4.34
N LEU A 73 -12.95 -0.55 -4.40
CA LEU A 73 -12.99 0.65 -3.57
C LEU A 73 -13.15 0.31 -2.08
N LEU A 74 -14.05 -0.63 -1.74
CA LEU A 74 -14.21 -1.10 -0.36
C LEU A 74 -12.92 -1.73 0.17
N PHE A 75 -12.27 -2.56 -0.65
CA PHE A 75 -10.97 -3.13 -0.30
C PHE A 75 -9.94 -2.03 0.00
N GLY A 76 -9.83 -1.01 -0.87
CA GLY A 76 -8.92 0.11 -0.67
C GLY A 76 -9.20 0.87 0.63
N LEU A 77 -10.48 1.12 0.95
CA LEU A 77 -10.87 1.77 2.20
C LEU A 77 -10.44 0.96 3.44
N LEU A 78 -10.72 -0.33 3.45
CA LEU A 78 -10.34 -1.22 4.56
C LEU A 78 -8.82 -1.33 4.66
N PHE A 79 -8.14 -1.46 3.53
CA PHE A 79 -6.69 -1.56 3.45
C PHE A 79 -6.00 -0.33 4.07
N TYR A 80 -6.35 0.88 3.62
CA TYR A 80 -5.78 2.11 4.19
C TYR A 80 -6.24 2.39 5.61
N ALA A 81 -7.48 2.07 5.96
CA ALA A 81 -7.96 2.21 7.34
C ALA A 81 -7.16 1.33 8.30
N CYS A 82 -6.88 0.09 7.93
CA CYS A 82 -6.04 -0.80 8.73
C CYS A 82 -4.60 -0.32 8.80
N LEU A 83 -3.99 0.10 7.68
CA LEU A 83 -2.65 0.65 7.68
C LEU A 83 -2.52 1.84 8.64
N ILE A 84 -3.45 2.78 8.56
CA ILE A 84 -3.49 3.98 9.41
C ILE A 84 -3.68 3.59 10.88
N LEU A 85 -4.61 2.67 11.15
CA LEU A 85 -4.92 2.23 12.52
C LEU A 85 -3.69 1.61 13.22
N TRP A 86 -2.88 0.84 12.50
CA TRP A 86 -1.66 0.23 13.03
C TRP A 86 -0.48 1.19 13.04
N ARG A 87 -0.44 2.13 12.09
CA ARG A 87 0.65 3.11 12.00
C ARG A 87 0.60 4.16 13.10
N ILE A 88 -0.58 4.69 13.44
CA ILE A 88 -0.72 5.78 14.44
C ILE A 88 -0.08 5.42 15.78
N PRO A 89 -0.39 4.28 16.42
CA PRO A 89 0.24 3.92 17.69
C PRO A 89 1.76 3.85 17.59
N GLY A 90 2.29 3.28 16.50
CA GLY A 90 3.73 3.21 16.26
C GLY A 90 4.38 4.59 16.19
N LEU A 91 3.78 5.52 15.43
CA LEU A 91 4.29 6.90 15.32
C LEU A 91 4.26 7.65 16.64
N LEU A 92 3.31 7.33 17.55
CA LEU A 92 3.15 8.00 18.84
C LEU A 92 4.04 7.41 19.94
N THR A 93 4.39 6.12 19.86
CA THR A 93 5.05 5.41 20.96
C THR A 93 6.50 5.00 20.68
N ILE A 94 6.89 4.91 19.40
CA ILE A 94 8.25 4.48 19.01
C ILE A 94 9.10 5.71 18.73
N SER A 95 10.27 5.77 19.37
CA SER A 95 11.25 6.84 19.14
C SER A 95 12.20 6.52 17.98
N GLY A 96 12.85 7.54 17.41
CA GLY A 96 13.84 7.35 16.36
C GLY A 96 13.27 7.01 14.98
N ILE A 97 12.02 7.36 14.72
CA ILE A 97 11.37 7.14 13.43
C ILE A 97 11.97 8.07 12.38
N ALA A 98 12.43 7.49 11.26
CA ALA A 98 13.03 8.22 10.17
C ALA A 98 11.98 8.90 9.26
N LYS A 99 12.42 9.97 8.58
CA LYS A 99 11.57 10.77 7.68
C LYS A 99 10.79 9.96 6.63
N PRO A 100 11.34 8.91 5.96
CA PRO A 100 10.58 8.12 5.01
C PRO A 100 9.30 7.50 5.58
N THR A 101 9.31 7.07 6.84
CA THR A 101 8.13 6.49 7.50
C THR A 101 6.99 7.51 7.63
N TYR A 102 7.30 8.77 7.92
CA TYR A 102 6.30 9.83 7.94
C TYR A 102 5.75 10.16 6.56
N LEU A 103 6.58 10.06 5.51
CA LEU A 103 6.12 10.23 4.13
C LEU A 103 5.17 9.12 3.70
N PHE A 104 5.46 7.86 4.06
CA PHE A 104 4.54 6.74 3.83
C PHE A 104 3.22 6.94 4.58
N ALA A 105 3.28 7.35 5.85
CA ALA A 105 2.08 7.66 6.62
C ALA A 105 1.23 8.74 5.95
N ALA A 106 1.84 9.84 5.50
CA ALA A 106 1.13 10.91 4.80
C ALA A 106 0.47 10.42 3.50
N ALA A 107 1.16 9.58 2.73
CA ALA A 107 0.60 8.98 1.51
C ALA A 107 -0.59 8.06 1.83
N GLU A 108 -0.47 7.21 2.85
CA GLU A 108 -1.55 6.31 3.30
C GLU A 108 -2.80 7.10 3.71
N PHE A 109 -2.63 8.20 4.47
CA PHE A 109 -3.73 9.10 4.82
C PHE A 109 -4.36 9.75 3.59
N ALA A 110 -3.55 10.24 2.65
CA ALA A 110 -4.05 10.88 1.43
C ALA A 110 -4.87 9.89 0.57
N PHE A 111 -4.39 8.67 0.37
CA PHE A 111 -5.10 7.63 -0.36
C PHE A 111 -6.36 7.15 0.38
N GLY A 112 -6.31 7.06 1.70
CA GLY A 112 -7.48 6.75 2.53
C GLY A 112 -8.58 7.80 2.39
N LEU A 113 -8.22 9.08 2.47
CA LEU A 113 -9.17 10.19 2.27
C LEU A 113 -9.72 10.23 0.84
N TRP A 114 -8.88 9.99 -0.18
CA TRP A 114 -9.35 9.92 -1.55
C TRP A 114 -10.34 8.76 -1.76
N GLY A 115 -10.05 7.58 -1.23
CA GLY A 115 -10.96 6.44 -1.24
C GLY A 115 -12.30 6.76 -0.56
N LEU A 116 -12.26 7.43 0.59
CA LEU A 116 -13.47 7.87 1.30
C LEU A 116 -14.29 8.88 0.48
N ALA A 117 -13.63 9.87 -0.12
CA ALA A 117 -14.29 10.82 -1.01
C ALA A 117 -14.94 10.11 -2.21
N ALA A 118 -14.21 9.16 -2.83
CA ALA A 118 -14.74 8.34 -3.92
C ALA A 118 -15.96 7.51 -3.50
N TRP A 119 -15.95 6.97 -2.28
CA TRP A 119 -17.09 6.22 -1.73
C TRP A 119 -18.31 7.08 -1.50
N LEU A 120 -18.14 8.24 -0.86
CA LEU A 120 -19.24 9.14 -0.53
C LEU A 120 -19.89 9.78 -1.77
N THR A 121 -19.11 10.03 -2.82
CA THR A 121 -19.61 10.63 -4.07
C THR A 121 -20.18 9.62 -5.06
N SER A 122 -19.97 8.33 -4.84
CA SER A 122 -20.42 7.24 -5.73
C SER A 122 -21.68 6.52 -5.22
N ARG A 123 -22.52 7.22 -4.45
CA ARG A 123 -23.79 6.65 -3.98
C ARG A 123 -24.65 6.20 -5.19
N PRO A 124 -25.35 5.05 -5.07
CA PRO A 124 -26.23 4.56 -6.12
C PRO A 124 -27.38 5.52 -6.37
#